data_da13daada13526740965c6435f64e7d7
#
_entry.id   da13daada13526740965c6435f64e7d7
#
_cell.length_a   1.000
_cell.length_b   1.000
_cell.length_c   1.000
_cell.angle_alpha   90.00
_cell.angle_beta   90.00
_cell.angle_gamma   90.00
#
_symmetry.space_group_name_H-M   'P 1'
#
loop_
_entity.id
_entity.type
_entity.pdbx_description
1 polymer ?
#
loop_
_entity_poly.entity_id
_entity_poly.type
_entity_poly.pdbx_seq_one_letter_code
_entity_poly.pdbx_strand_id
1 'polypeptide(L)'
;MVTEALKPYGHPDIKLHFVSNIDGTHIAEALKDSDPETTLFLIASKTFTTAETTTNANTAKSWFLKSAKEDSHIAKHFVALSTNEAEVTKFGIDAKNMFGFESWVGGRYSVWSAIGLSVALYIGYDNFHQFLAGAQAMDKHFRETPLEKNIPALGGLLSVWYSDFFGAQTHLVAPFDQYLHRFPAYLQQLSMESNGKAITRTGEYVKYTTGPILFGEPATNAQHSFFQLLHQGTKLIPADFLMAAESHNPVEGGKHQRMLAANFLAQSEALMVGKTPAQVKAEGAAEELVAHKTFLGNRPTTSILAQKFTPSTLGALITYYEHVTFTEGAIWNINSFDQWGVELGKALAKNIQSELETAGEGANHDSSTSGLLLAFKAKANLS
;
A
#
# COMPACT_ATOMS: atom_id res chain seq x y z
N MET A 1 -6.84 -2.62 -1.00
CA MET A 1 -5.91 -3.75 -0.82
C MET A 1 -6.59 -4.93 -0.10
N VAL A 2 -7.04 -4.79 1.17
CA VAL A 2 -7.60 -5.92 1.96
C VAL A 2 -8.81 -6.57 1.26
N THR A 3 -9.74 -5.81 0.72
CA THR A 3 -10.90 -6.33 -0.01
C THR A 3 -10.53 -7.09 -1.29
N GLU A 4 -9.46 -6.68 -1.99
CA GLU A 4 -8.92 -7.43 -3.12
C GLU A 4 -8.29 -8.76 -2.66
N ALA A 5 -7.47 -8.71 -1.60
CA ALA A 5 -6.83 -9.89 -1.04
C ALA A 5 -7.84 -10.90 -0.47
N LEU A 6 -8.96 -10.43 0.07
CA LEU A 6 -10.03 -11.26 0.64
C LEU A 6 -11.25 -11.40 -0.28
N LYS A 7 -11.12 -11.11 -1.56
CA LYS A 7 -12.20 -11.25 -2.54
C LYS A 7 -12.91 -12.62 -2.50
N PRO A 8 -12.22 -13.75 -2.29
CA PRO A 8 -12.89 -15.05 -2.13
C PRO A 8 -13.87 -15.15 -0.95
N TYR A 9 -13.77 -14.25 0.01
CA TYR A 9 -14.64 -14.16 1.19
C TYR A 9 -15.68 -13.06 1.09
N GLY A 10 -15.67 -12.29 -0.01
CA GLY A 10 -16.57 -11.17 -0.23
C GLY A 10 -18.00 -11.60 -0.51
N HIS A 11 -18.96 -10.77 -0.10
CA HIS A 11 -20.36 -10.97 -0.43
C HIS A 11 -20.58 -10.76 -1.94
N PRO A 12 -21.20 -11.71 -2.66
CA PRO A 12 -21.28 -11.68 -4.12
C PRO A 12 -22.08 -10.49 -4.66
N ASP A 13 -23.06 -9.99 -3.91
CA ASP A 13 -23.93 -8.89 -4.34
C ASP A 13 -23.41 -7.50 -3.93
N ILE A 14 -22.27 -7.42 -3.23
CA ILE A 14 -21.66 -6.14 -2.85
C ILE A 14 -20.54 -5.79 -3.84
N LYS A 15 -20.75 -4.71 -4.58
CA LYS A 15 -19.73 -4.09 -5.43
C LYS A 15 -19.05 -2.96 -4.67
N LEU A 16 -17.72 -2.94 -4.68
CA LEU A 16 -16.93 -1.94 -3.97
C LEU A 16 -16.18 -1.02 -4.93
N HIS A 17 -16.23 0.27 -4.65
CA HIS A 17 -15.41 1.28 -5.29
C HIS A 17 -14.63 2.06 -4.22
N PHE A 18 -13.31 2.16 -4.38
CA PHE A 18 -12.44 2.95 -3.50
C PHE A 18 -11.94 4.16 -4.26
N VAL A 19 -12.38 5.35 -3.89
CA VAL A 19 -12.03 6.61 -4.56
C VAL A 19 -11.18 7.45 -3.62
N SER A 20 -9.92 7.68 -3.99
CA SER A 20 -8.96 8.44 -3.19
C SER A 20 -8.23 9.53 -3.98
N ASN A 21 -8.18 9.42 -5.32
CA ASN A 21 -7.49 10.41 -6.15
C ASN A 21 -8.41 11.61 -6.40
N ILE A 22 -7.79 12.82 -6.44
CA ILE A 22 -8.49 14.06 -6.82
C ILE A 22 -8.74 14.16 -8.34
N ASP A 23 -8.07 13.33 -9.15
CA ASP A 23 -8.40 13.21 -10.58
C ASP A 23 -9.88 12.83 -10.74
N GLY A 24 -10.63 13.72 -11.38
CA GLY A 24 -12.08 13.55 -11.60
C GLY A 24 -12.47 12.27 -12.31
N THR A 25 -11.57 11.66 -13.06
CA THR A 25 -11.78 10.35 -13.71
C THR A 25 -12.09 9.27 -12.67
N HIS A 26 -11.40 9.30 -11.51
CA HIS A 26 -11.56 8.27 -10.49
C HIS A 26 -12.97 8.24 -9.92
N ILE A 27 -13.53 9.39 -9.52
CA ILE A 27 -14.91 9.47 -9.02
C ILE A 27 -15.93 9.26 -10.15
N ALA A 28 -15.69 9.81 -11.34
CA ALA A 28 -16.59 9.71 -12.47
C ALA A 28 -16.82 8.25 -12.91
N GLU A 29 -15.75 7.46 -13.03
CA GLU A 29 -15.85 6.04 -13.40
C GLU A 29 -16.56 5.22 -12.31
N ALA A 30 -16.31 5.49 -11.04
CA ALA A 30 -17.02 4.83 -9.93
C ALA A 30 -18.53 5.13 -9.95
N LEU A 31 -18.90 6.39 -10.20
CA LEU A 31 -20.31 6.79 -10.23
C LEU A 31 -21.08 6.28 -11.46
N LYS A 32 -20.42 6.07 -12.61
CA LYS A 32 -21.04 5.44 -13.79
C LYS A 32 -21.52 4.02 -13.52
N ASP A 33 -20.80 3.32 -12.66
CA ASP A 33 -21.04 1.93 -12.29
C ASP A 33 -21.93 1.77 -11.05
N SER A 34 -22.48 2.87 -10.54
CA SER A 34 -23.26 2.94 -9.29
C SER A 34 -24.70 3.37 -9.54
N ASP A 35 -25.62 2.82 -8.75
CA ASP A 35 -27.02 3.22 -8.71
C ASP A 35 -27.27 4.02 -7.42
N PRO A 36 -27.77 5.28 -7.50
CA PRO A 36 -27.99 6.11 -6.31
C PRO A 36 -28.95 5.50 -5.30
N GLU A 37 -29.93 4.69 -5.72
CA GLU A 37 -30.89 4.07 -4.80
C GLU A 37 -30.28 2.94 -3.95
N THR A 38 -29.20 2.32 -4.42
CA THR A 38 -28.57 1.16 -3.77
C THR A 38 -27.13 1.42 -3.33
N THR A 39 -26.61 2.64 -3.50
CA THR A 39 -25.25 2.99 -3.15
C THR A 39 -25.15 3.54 -1.72
N LEU A 40 -24.19 3.00 -0.94
CA LEU A 40 -23.80 3.52 0.36
C LEU A 40 -22.39 4.17 0.23
N PHE A 41 -22.27 5.42 0.66
CA PHE A 41 -21.01 6.17 0.66
C PHE A 41 -20.38 6.17 2.06
N LEU A 42 -19.16 5.64 2.18
CA LEU A 42 -18.36 5.69 3.39
C LEU A 42 -17.28 6.76 3.24
N ILE A 43 -17.42 7.87 3.95
CA ILE A 43 -16.47 8.98 3.91
C ILE A 43 -15.42 8.79 5.00
N ALA A 44 -14.26 8.30 4.59
CA ALA A 44 -13.15 7.98 5.49
C ALA A 44 -12.17 9.15 5.54
N SER A 45 -12.28 10.00 6.56
CA SER A 45 -11.36 11.11 6.80
C SER A 45 -11.30 11.45 8.28
N LYS A 46 -10.12 11.32 8.89
CA LYS A 46 -9.92 11.57 10.32
C LYS A 46 -10.45 12.94 10.76
N THR A 47 -10.05 13.99 10.07
CA THR A 47 -10.43 15.38 10.38
C THR A 47 -11.67 15.85 9.62
N PHE A 48 -12.12 15.08 8.65
CA PHE A 48 -13.17 15.43 7.69
C PHE A 48 -12.88 16.72 6.89
N THR A 49 -11.59 17.09 6.77
CA THR A 49 -11.09 18.30 6.09
C THR A 49 -10.05 18.01 5.02
N THR A 50 -9.75 16.72 4.76
CA THR A 50 -8.80 16.32 3.71
C THR A 50 -9.37 16.70 2.34
N ALA A 51 -8.68 17.57 1.62
CA ALA A 51 -9.18 18.21 0.39
C ALA A 51 -9.68 17.19 -0.65
N GLU A 52 -8.89 16.16 -0.94
CA GLU A 52 -9.24 15.11 -1.89
C GLU A 52 -10.52 14.37 -1.47
N THR A 53 -10.59 13.99 -0.18
CA THR A 53 -11.75 13.26 0.35
C THR A 53 -13.01 14.11 0.32
N THR A 54 -12.93 15.37 0.78
CA THR A 54 -14.10 16.27 0.83
C THR A 54 -14.57 16.65 -0.57
N THR A 55 -13.66 16.87 -1.52
CA THR A 55 -14.01 17.17 -2.92
C THR A 55 -14.72 15.99 -3.57
N ASN A 56 -14.18 14.77 -3.45
CA ASN A 56 -14.82 13.57 -3.98
C ASN A 56 -16.17 13.30 -3.28
N ALA A 57 -16.26 13.50 -1.96
CA ALA A 57 -17.50 13.35 -1.21
C ALA A 57 -18.59 14.34 -1.66
N ASN A 58 -18.24 15.61 -1.89
CA ASN A 58 -19.17 16.63 -2.40
C ASN A 58 -19.60 16.31 -3.85
N THR A 59 -18.73 15.78 -4.69
CA THR A 59 -19.08 15.32 -6.03
C THR A 59 -20.07 14.15 -5.96
N ALA A 60 -19.84 13.17 -5.10
CA ALA A 60 -20.74 12.05 -4.86
C ALA A 60 -22.10 12.52 -4.32
N LYS A 61 -22.09 13.44 -3.35
CA LYS A 61 -23.30 14.06 -2.78
C LYS A 61 -24.13 14.77 -3.86
N SER A 62 -23.47 15.58 -4.70
CA SER A 62 -24.14 16.30 -5.79
C SER A 62 -24.73 15.34 -6.83
N TRP A 63 -24.02 14.24 -7.15
CA TRP A 63 -24.53 13.20 -8.03
C TRP A 63 -25.73 12.48 -7.42
N PHE A 64 -25.66 12.09 -6.15
CA PHE A 64 -26.74 11.42 -5.42
C PHE A 64 -28.00 12.28 -5.37
N LEU A 65 -27.87 13.56 -5.03
CA LEU A 65 -29.02 14.49 -4.89
C LEU A 65 -29.75 14.77 -6.21
N LYS A 66 -29.13 14.55 -7.39
CA LYS A 66 -29.85 14.64 -8.68
C LYS A 66 -31.02 13.64 -8.75
N SER A 67 -30.88 12.48 -8.10
CA SER A 67 -31.93 11.44 -8.02
C SER A 67 -32.75 11.56 -6.76
N ALA A 68 -32.12 11.69 -5.61
CA ALA A 68 -32.77 11.71 -4.30
C ALA A 68 -33.58 12.99 -4.02
N LYS A 69 -33.17 14.13 -4.63
CA LYS A 69 -33.83 15.46 -4.60
C LYS A 69 -33.90 16.14 -3.24
N GLU A 70 -33.85 15.42 -2.13
CA GLU A 70 -33.95 15.95 -0.77
C GLU A 70 -32.69 15.66 0.05
N ASP A 71 -32.18 16.68 0.74
CA ASP A 71 -31.01 16.56 1.62
C ASP A 71 -31.20 15.57 2.78
N SER A 72 -32.45 15.37 3.21
CA SER A 72 -32.81 14.39 4.27
C SER A 72 -32.40 12.95 3.91
N HIS A 73 -32.28 12.63 2.62
CA HIS A 73 -31.87 11.31 2.15
C HIS A 73 -30.37 11.04 2.34
N ILE A 74 -29.54 12.09 2.50
CA ILE A 74 -28.10 11.95 2.78
C ILE A 74 -27.88 11.07 4.02
N ALA A 75 -28.66 11.28 5.07
CA ALA A 75 -28.60 10.52 6.31
C ALA A 75 -28.81 9.00 6.13
N LYS A 76 -29.37 8.55 5.00
CA LYS A 76 -29.61 7.13 4.70
C LYS A 76 -28.53 6.49 3.84
N HIS A 77 -27.77 7.30 3.11
CA HIS A 77 -26.81 6.83 2.10
C HIS A 77 -25.35 7.21 2.39
N PHE A 78 -25.12 8.05 3.41
CA PHE A 78 -23.77 8.49 3.76
C PHE A 78 -23.44 8.15 5.20
N VAL A 79 -22.25 7.60 5.37
CA VAL A 79 -21.67 7.19 6.65
C VAL A 79 -20.29 7.85 6.77
N ALA A 80 -19.94 8.34 7.95
CA ALA A 80 -18.63 8.92 8.20
C ALA A 80 -17.75 8.01 9.08
N LEU A 81 -16.50 7.89 8.69
CA LEU A 81 -15.43 7.29 9.48
C LEU A 81 -14.49 8.43 9.86
N SER A 82 -14.70 9.05 11.03
CA SER A 82 -14.07 10.32 11.37
C SER A 82 -13.98 10.53 12.89
N THR A 83 -13.17 11.51 13.29
CA THR A 83 -13.09 12.01 14.67
C THR A 83 -13.75 13.39 14.83
N ASN A 84 -14.28 13.98 13.75
CA ASN A 84 -14.78 15.35 13.71
C ASN A 84 -16.32 15.39 13.44
N GLU A 85 -17.10 15.25 14.50
CA GLU A 85 -18.56 15.25 14.43
C GLU A 85 -19.14 16.55 13.85
N ALA A 86 -18.53 17.69 14.17
CA ALA A 86 -19.02 19.00 13.70
C ALA A 86 -18.99 19.11 12.16
N GLU A 87 -17.89 18.72 11.50
CA GLU A 87 -17.81 18.74 10.04
C GLU A 87 -18.64 17.64 9.40
N VAL A 88 -18.78 16.48 10.05
CA VAL A 88 -19.64 15.37 9.60
C VAL A 88 -21.11 15.80 9.55
N THR A 89 -21.60 16.40 10.63
CA THR A 89 -23.01 16.87 10.70
C THR A 89 -23.27 18.04 9.76
N LYS A 90 -22.31 18.96 9.61
CA LYS A 90 -22.38 20.04 8.63
C LYS A 90 -22.47 19.54 7.18
N PHE A 91 -21.83 18.41 6.85
CA PHE A 91 -21.95 17.77 5.54
C PHE A 91 -23.38 17.23 5.30
N GLY A 92 -24.13 16.92 6.35
CA GLY A 92 -25.50 16.37 6.32
C GLY A 92 -25.60 14.91 6.75
N ILE A 93 -24.50 14.32 7.24
CA ILE A 93 -24.51 12.96 7.78
C ILE A 93 -25.02 13.00 9.22
N ASP A 94 -25.97 12.13 9.56
CA ASP A 94 -26.47 11.99 10.92
C ASP A 94 -25.35 11.48 11.85
N ALA A 95 -25.18 12.11 13.01
CA ALA A 95 -24.14 11.74 13.98
C ALA A 95 -24.17 10.25 14.38
N LYS A 96 -25.35 9.62 14.38
CA LYS A 96 -25.49 8.16 14.62
C LYS A 96 -24.92 7.28 13.51
N ASN A 97 -24.68 7.84 12.33
CA ASN A 97 -24.02 7.20 11.19
C ASN A 97 -22.52 7.56 11.12
N MET A 98 -21.98 8.12 12.19
CA MET A 98 -20.57 8.37 12.33
C MET A 98 -19.93 7.29 13.21
N PHE A 99 -18.88 6.67 12.69
CA PHE A 99 -18.06 5.69 13.41
C PHE A 99 -16.71 6.33 13.74
N GLY A 100 -16.55 6.63 15.04
CA GLY A 100 -15.34 7.25 15.57
C GLY A 100 -14.19 6.27 15.78
N PHE A 101 -13.00 6.80 15.89
CA PHE A 101 -11.79 6.09 16.28
C PHE A 101 -10.84 7.05 16.98
N GLU A 102 -9.83 6.52 17.66
CA GLU A 102 -8.95 7.31 18.50
C GLU A 102 -8.02 8.24 17.67
N SER A 103 -7.70 9.40 18.22
CA SER A 103 -6.89 10.43 17.56
C SER A 103 -5.46 9.99 17.22
N TRP A 104 -4.93 9.00 17.92
CA TRP A 104 -3.61 8.43 17.69
C TRP A 104 -3.57 7.42 16.52
N VAL A 105 -4.71 7.00 15.98
CA VAL A 105 -4.76 6.09 14.83
C VAL A 105 -4.22 6.79 13.58
N GLY A 106 -3.13 6.28 13.04
CA GLY A 106 -2.54 6.75 11.77
C GLY A 106 -3.17 6.06 10.56
N GLY A 107 -3.32 6.78 9.42
CA GLY A 107 -4.00 6.26 8.22
C GLY A 107 -3.49 4.91 7.74
N ARG A 108 -2.17 4.75 7.60
CA ARG A 108 -1.52 3.51 7.13
C ARG A 108 -1.60 2.33 8.11
N TYR A 109 -2.01 2.60 9.36
CA TYR A 109 -2.23 1.60 10.43
C TYR A 109 -3.71 1.47 10.81
N SER A 110 -4.63 2.06 10.02
CA SER A 110 -6.01 2.31 10.46
C SER A 110 -7.00 1.18 10.18
N VAL A 111 -6.65 0.18 9.40
CA VAL A 111 -7.58 -0.89 8.96
C VAL A 111 -8.19 -1.67 10.14
N TRP A 112 -7.51 -1.69 11.27
CA TRP A 112 -7.95 -2.33 12.53
C TRP A 112 -9.01 -1.53 13.29
N SER A 113 -9.18 -0.24 12.96
CA SER A 113 -10.14 0.68 13.55
C SER A 113 -11.46 0.70 12.77
N ALA A 114 -12.35 1.66 13.07
CA ALA A 114 -13.57 1.91 12.31
C ALA A 114 -13.33 2.12 10.81
N ILE A 115 -12.13 2.52 10.38
CA ILE A 115 -11.74 2.62 8.97
C ILE A 115 -11.89 1.28 8.24
N GLY A 116 -11.77 0.15 8.94
CA GLY A 116 -12.01 -1.18 8.40
C GLY A 116 -13.49 -1.52 8.10
N LEU A 117 -14.44 -0.60 8.35
CA LEU A 117 -15.88 -0.86 8.13
C LEU A 117 -16.19 -1.34 6.70
N SER A 118 -15.54 -0.79 5.69
CA SER A 118 -15.72 -1.24 4.30
C SER A 118 -15.32 -2.70 4.10
N VAL A 119 -14.28 -3.16 4.79
CA VAL A 119 -13.85 -4.56 4.79
C VAL A 119 -14.88 -5.42 5.51
N ALA A 120 -15.31 -5.00 6.72
CA ALA A 120 -16.29 -5.73 7.52
C ALA A 120 -17.63 -5.92 6.79
N LEU A 121 -18.09 -4.89 6.08
CA LEU A 121 -19.31 -4.97 5.26
C LEU A 121 -19.15 -5.95 4.09
N TYR A 122 -17.97 -6.00 3.48
CA TYR A 122 -17.72 -6.82 2.30
C TYR A 122 -17.54 -8.31 2.63
N ILE A 123 -16.70 -8.64 3.63
CA ILE A 123 -16.40 -10.02 3.98
C ILE A 123 -17.27 -10.60 5.11
N GLY A 124 -18.13 -9.77 5.70
CA GLY A 124 -18.96 -10.13 6.85
C GLY A 124 -18.22 -10.10 8.18
N TYR A 125 -19.00 -10.05 9.27
CA TYR A 125 -18.48 -9.89 10.64
C TYR A 125 -17.52 -11.02 11.05
N ASP A 126 -17.87 -12.26 10.82
CA ASP A 126 -17.07 -13.41 11.28
C ASP A 126 -15.69 -13.44 10.61
N ASN A 127 -15.64 -13.17 9.30
CA ASN A 127 -14.37 -13.09 8.57
C ASN A 127 -13.55 -11.86 9.00
N PHE A 128 -14.20 -10.73 9.28
CA PHE A 128 -13.52 -9.56 9.79
C PHE A 128 -12.97 -9.80 11.20
N HIS A 129 -13.70 -10.49 12.05
CA HIS A 129 -13.21 -10.90 13.37
C HIS A 129 -12.01 -11.84 13.27
N GLN A 130 -12.03 -12.81 12.33
CA GLN A 130 -10.85 -13.66 12.06
C GLN A 130 -9.65 -12.85 11.56
N PHE A 131 -9.88 -11.83 10.74
CA PHE A 131 -8.84 -10.91 10.27
C PHE A 131 -8.18 -10.18 11.45
N LEU A 132 -8.97 -9.64 12.38
CA LEU A 132 -8.46 -9.02 13.61
C LEU A 132 -7.73 -10.04 14.51
N ALA A 133 -8.25 -11.26 14.65
CA ALA A 133 -7.64 -12.31 15.45
C ALA A 133 -6.27 -12.74 14.91
N GLY A 134 -6.11 -12.77 13.58
CA GLY A 134 -4.81 -13.01 12.94
C GLY A 134 -3.78 -11.95 13.27
N ALA A 135 -4.19 -10.68 13.25
CA ALA A 135 -3.35 -9.55 13.65
C ALA A 135 -2.95 -9.66 15.13
N GLN A 136 -3.92 -9.93 16.01
CA GLN A 136 -3.67 -10.12 17.43
C GLN A 136 -2.69 -11.28 17.72
N ALA A 137 -2.77 -12.36 16.95
CA ALA A 137 -1.83 -13.48 17.08
C ALA A 137 -0.39 -13.06 16.76
N MET A 138 -0.20 -12.24 15.72
CA MET A 138 1.12 -11.70 15.37
C MET A 138 1.60 -10.67 16.40
N ASP A 139 0.74 -9.81 16.93
CA ASP A 139 1.05 -8.90 18.05
C ASP A 139 1.55 -9.67 19.28
N LYS A 140 0.86 -10.75 19.62
CA LYS A 140 1.27 -11.63 20.73
C LYS A 140 2.63 -12.27 20.45
N HIS A 141 2.83 -12.80 19.23
CA HIS A 141 4.11 -13.36 18.82
C HIS A 141 5.24 -12.34 18.95
N PHE A 142 5.04 -11.10 18.47
CA PHE A 142 6.04 -10.04 18.55
C PHE A 142 6.42 -9.69 19.98
N ARG A 143 5.46 -9.64 20.90
CA ARG A 143 5.71 -9.27 22.31
C ARG A 143 6.31 -10.38 23.16
N GLU A 144 5.94 -11.63 22.90
CA GLU A 144 6.21 -12.75 23.82
C GLU A 144 7.31 -13.70 23.32
N THR A 145 7.64 -13.68 22.03
CA THR A 145 8.62 -14.60 21.46
C THR A 145 10.04 -14.07 21.64
N PRO A 146 11.00 -14.89 22.10
CA PRO A 146 12.39 -14.52 22.17
C PRO A 146 12.94 -14.03 20.81
N LEU A 147 13.86 -13.06 20.86
CA LEU A 147 14.32 -12.33 19.68
C LEU A 147 14.79 -13.23 18.52
N GLU A 148 15.51 -14.30 18.85
CA GLU A 148 16.05 -15.26 17.88
C GLU A 148 14.99 -16.09 17.15
N LYS A 149 13.73 -16.03 17.59
CA LYS A 149 12.56 -16.69 16.99
C LYS A 149 11.44 -15.72 16.63
N ASN A 150 11.65 -14.44 16.88
CA ASN A 150 10.67 -13.39 16.64
C ASN A 150 10.73 -12.95 15.19
N ILE A 151 9.86 -13.51 14.35
CA ILE A 151 9.95 -13.34 12.89
C ILE A 151 9.83 -11.88 12.44
N PRO A 152 8.93 -11.01 12.96
CA PRO A 152 8.92 -9.61 12.55
C PRO A 152 10.18 -8.84 13.00
N ALA A 153 10.66 -9.10 14.21
CA ALA A 153 11.88 -8.47 14.71
C ALA A 153 13.11 -8.88 13.87
N LEU A 154 13.20 -10.16 13.51
CA LEU A 154 14.25 -10.65 12.59
C LEU A 154 14.12 -10.02 11.20
N GLY A 155 12.90 -9.86 10.67
CA GLY A 155 12.65 -9.17 9.40
C GLY A 155 13.17 -7.74 9.42
N GLY A 156 12.86 -6.97 10.47
CA GLY A 156 13.36 -5.60 10.66
C GLY A 156 14.88 -5.52 10.81
N LEU A 157 15.47 -6.44 11.58
CA LEU A 157 16.92 -6.53 11.74
C LEU A 157 17.64 -6.83 10.41
N LEU A 158 17.11 -7.76 9.60
CA LEU A 158 17.65 -8.08 8.28
C LEU A 158 17.53 -6.90 7.31
N SER A 159 16.40 -6.19 7.32
CA SER A 159 16.20 -5.00 6.50
C SER A 159 17.23 -3.91 6.81
N VAL A 160 17.40 -3.58 8.10
CA VAL A 160 18.43 -2.64 8.55
C VAL A 160 19.84 -3.12 8.17
N TRP A 161 20.12 -4.41 8.35
CA TRP A 161 21.43 -4.97 8.02
C TRP A 161 21.74 -4.85 6.53
N TYR A 162 20.81 -5.19 5.65
CA TYR A 162 20.99 -5.02 4.21
C TYR A 162 21.11 -3.55 3.80
N SER A 163 20.31 -2.68 4.39
CA SER A 163 20.32 -1.25 4.09
C SER A 163 21.64 -0.58 4.52
N ASP A 164 22.02 -0.73 5.78
CA ASP A 164 23.09 0.07 6.38
C ASP A 164 24.48 -0.55 6.20
N PHE A 165 24.58 -1.89 6.14
CA PHE A 165 25.88 -2.57 6.03
C PHE A 165 26.19 -3.07 4.62
N PHE A 166 25.19 -3.34 3.80
CA PHE A 166 25.38 -3.77 2.40
C PHE A 166 24.95 -2.74 1.37
N GLY A 167 24.43 -1.59 1.81
CA GLY A 167 24.04 -0.49 0.93
C GLY A 167 22.84 -0.79 0.04
N ALA A 168 21.96 -1.71 0.44
CA ALA A 168 20.72 -1.99 -0.27
C ALA A 168 19.75 -0.82 -0.09
N GLN A 169 19.47 -0.08 -1.17
CA GLN A 169 18.57 1.08 -1.14
C GLN A 169 17.12 0.72 -1.47
N THR A 170 16.88 -0.51 -1.87
CA THR A 170 15.56 -0.99 -2.31
C THR A 170 15.23 -2.32 -1.67
N HIS A 171 13.95 -2.61 -1.51
CA HIS A 171 13.41 -3.89 -1.06
C HIS A 171 12.25 -4.29 -1.96
N LEU A 172 12.31 -5.50 -2.52
CA LEU A 172 11.25 -6.04 -3.36
C LEU A 172 10.28 -6.87 -2.50
N VAL A 173 8.98 -6.72 -2.74
CA VAL A 173 7.97 -7.67 -2.27
C VAL A 173 7.22 -8.22 -3.46
N ALA A 174 7.34 -9.50 -3.74
CA ALA A 174 6.74 -10.17 -4.89
C ALA A 174 5.76 -11.26 -4.44
N PRO A 175 4.46 -10.97 -4.41
CA PRO A 175 3.45 -11.99 -4.13
C PRO A 175 3.32 -12.98 -5.29
N PHE A 176 3.41 -14.28 -4.99
CA PHE A 176 3.01 -15.37 -5.86
C PHE A 176 1.52 -15.70 -5.60
N ASP A 177 0.70 -14.66 -5.66
CA ASP A 177 -0.75 -14.71 -5.50
C ASP A 177 -1.38 -13.47 -6.13
N GLN A 178 -2.32 -13.66 -7.06
CA GLN A 178 -2.95 -12.55 -7.78
C GLN A 178 -3.83 -11.68 -6.87
N TYR A 179 -4.44 -12.24 -5.84
CA TYR A 179 -5.24 -11.46 -4.89
C TYR A 179 -4.40 -10.47 -4.07
N LEU A 180 -3.09 -10.70 -3.95
CA LEU A 180 -2.16 -9.81 -3.28
C LEU A 180 -1.56 -8.73 -4.20
N HIS A 181 -2.07 -8.52 -5.43
CA HIS A 181 -1.50 -7.55 -6.38
C HIS A 181 -1.40 -6.11 -5.83
N ARG A 182 -2.28 -5.71 -4.92
CA ARG A 182 -2.22 -4.40 -4.26
C ARG A 182 -1.43 -4.39 -2.96
N PHE A 183 -0.89 -5.53 -2.53
CA PHE A 183 -0.14 -5.63 -1.29
C PHE A 183 1.18 -4.84 -1.32
N PRO A 184 2.01 -4.93 -2.37
CA PRO A 184 3.22 -4.11 -2.46
C PRO A 184 2.92 -2.60 -2.42
N ALA A 185 1.87 -2.14 -3.07
CA ALA A 185 1.47 -0.73 -3.04
C ALA A 185 1.00 -0.26 -1.65
N TYR A 186 0.38 -1.12 -0.86
CA TYR A 186 0.09 -0.85 0.55
C TYR A 186 1.38 -0.74 1.36
N LEU A 187 2.31 -1.66 1.18
CA LEU A 187 3.59 -1.66 1.89
C LEU A 187 4.47 -0.45 1.53
N GLN A 188 4.35 0.09 0.31
CA GLN A 188 5.01 1.36 -0.05
C GLN A 188 4.62 2.47 0.92
N GLN A 189 3.32 2.65 1.17
CA GLN A 189 2.88 3.64 2.14
C GLN A 189 3.31 3.24 3.56
N LEU A 190 3.07 2.01 3.97
CA LEU A 190 3.41 1.54 5.30
C LEU A 190 4.87 1.79 5.66
N SER A 191 5.80 1.35 4.82
CA SER A 191 7.24 1.41 5.07
C SER A 191 7.81 2.80 4.79
N MET A 192 7.61 3.34 3.58
CA MET A 192 8.29 4.57 3.15
C MET A 192 7.75 5.82 3.84
N GLU A 193 6.44 5.92 4.09
CA GLU A 193 5.88 7.05 4.85
C GLU A 193 6.27 6.97 6.33
N SER A 194 6.42 5.77 6.89
CA SER A 194 6.88 5.59 8.27
C SER A 194 8.36 5.87 8.44
N ASN A 195 9.21 5.25 7.63
CA ASN A 195 10.65 5.19 7.85
C ASN A 195 11.49 6.00 6.87
N GLY A 196 10.87 6.65 5.89
CA GLY A 196 11.53 7.62 5.01
C GLY A 196 11.83 8.94 5.75
N LYS A 197 12.64 8.87 6.80
CA LYS A 197 12.93 9.98 7.72
C LYS A 197 14.44 10.20 7.82
N ALA A 198 14.86 11.46 7.80
CA ALA A 198 16.25 11.87 7.95
C ALA A 198 16.58 12.43 9.34
N ILE A 199 15.61 12.45 10.26
CA ILE A 199 15.74 13.08 11.59
C ILE A 199 15.44 12.06 12.66
N THR A 200 16.33 11.98 13.66
CA THR A 200 16.14 11.14 14.85
C THR A 200 15.03 11.68 15.76
N ARG A 201 14.56 10.87 16.70
CA ARG A 201 13.60 11.32 17.74
C ARG A 201 14.14 12.48 18.60
N THR A 202 15.44 12.67 18.64
CA THR A 202 16.10 13.77 19.37
C THR A 202 16.36 15.00 18.52
N GLY A 203 15.95 15.00 17.23
CA GLY A 203 16.04 16.17 16.34
C GLY A 203 17.36 16.28 15.57
N GLU A 204 18.19 15.23 15.56
CA GLU A 204 19.48 15.21 14.85
C GLU A 204 19.36 14.56 13.47
N TYR A 205 20.13 15.03 12.50
CA TYR A 205 20.23 14.36 11.20
C TYR A 205 20.92 12.98 11.36
N VAL A 206 20.30 11.94 10.79
CA VAL A 206 20.89 10.61 10.74
C VAL A 206 22.16 10.60 9.90
N LYS A 207 23.11 9.72 10.23
CA LYS A 207 24.38 9.52 9.51
C LYS A 207 24.44 8.14 8.80
N TYR A 208 23.27 7.51 8.66
CA TYR A 208 23.05 6.19 8.06
C TYR A 208 21.84 6.25 7.13
N THR A 209 21.60 5.20 6.37
CA THR A 209 20.44 5.11 5.48
C THR A 209 19.19 4.72 6.26
N THR A 210 18.03 5.26 5.91
CA THR A 210 16.75 4.88 6.48
C THR A 210 15.72 4.62 5.37
N GLY A 211 14.73 3.78 5.65
CA GLY A 211 13.57 3.59 4.80
C GLY A 211 13.90 3.19 3.36
N PRO A 212 14.24 1.92 3.09
CA PRO A 212 14.51 1.47 1.72
C PRO A 212 13.29 1.72 0.81
N ILE A 213 13.54 1.98 -0.47
CA ILE A 213 12.47 2.11 -1.48
C ILE A 213 11.83 0.74 -1.66
N LEU A 214 10.61 0.60 -1.21
CA LEU A 214 9.83 -0.62 -1.38
C LEU A 214 9.11 -0.60 -2.72
N PHE A 215 9.20 -1.69 -3.48
CA PHE A 215 8.48 -1.88 -4.72
C PHE A 215 8.06 -3.34 -4.88
N GLY A 216 7.18 -3.62 -5.81
CA GLY A 216 6.79 -4.99 -6.11
C GLY A 216 5.61 -5.10 -7.04
N GLU A 217 5.50 -6.29 -7.60
CA GLU A 217 4.40 -6.73 -8.47
C GLU A 217 4.15 -8.22 -8.25
N PRO A 218 2.97 -8.73 -8.59
CA PRO A 218 2.71 -10.16 -8.54
C PRO A 218 3.65 -10.94 -9.46
N ALA A 219 4.22 -12.02 -8.97
CA ALA A 219 4.85 -13.01 -9.80
C ALA A 219 3.75 -13.94 -10.40
N THR A 220 3.88 -14.45 -11.61
CA THR A 220 5.04 -14.52 -12.52
C THR A 220 5.22 -13.30 -13.44
N ASN A 221 4.29 -12.33 -13.42
CA ASN A 221 4.41 -11.13 -14.26
C ASN A 221 5.69 -10.35 -13.98
N ALA A 222 6.05 -10.19 -12.69
CA ALA A 222 7.28 -9.54 -12.25
C ALA A 222 8.54 -10.15 -12.87
N GLN A 223 8.58 -11.47 -13.13
CA GLN A 223 9.69 -12.14 -13.78
C GLN A 223 9.94 -11.62 -15.19
N HIS A 224 8.89 -11.20 -15.89
CA HIS A 224 8.97 -10.63 -17.24
C HIS A 224 9.13 -9.11 -17.25
N SER A 225 9.23 -8.49 -16.09
CA SER A 225 9.36 -7.04 -15.95
C SER A 225 10.75 -6.64 -15.42
N PHE A 226 11.11 -7.05 -14.22
CA PHE A 226 12.33 -6.55 -13.55
C PHE A 226 13.22 -7.64 -12.92
N PHE A 227 12.92 -8.93 -13.04
CA PHE A 227 13.77 -9.98 -12.48
C PHE A 227 15.14 -10.05 -13.16
N GLN A 228 15.28 -9.56 -14.38
CA GLN A 228 16.60 -9.37 -15.02
C GLN A 228 17.51 -8.54 -14.12
N LEU A 229 17.01 -7.45 -13.52
CA LEU A 229 17.75 -6.60 -12.59
C LEU A 229 18.13 -7.35 -11.31
N LEU A 230 17.23 -8.19 -10.78
CA LEU A 230 17.47 -8.97 -9.58
C LEU A 230 18.62 -9.96 -9.76
N HIS A 231 18.62 -10.69 -10.88
CA HIS A 231 19.59 -11.74 -11.15
C HIS A 231 20.96 -11.23 -11.61
N GLN A 232 20.98 -10.27 -12.53
CA GLN A 232 22.21 -9.85 -13.21
C GLN A 232 22.51 -8.35 -13.11
N GLY A 233 21.66 -7.58 -12.40
CA GLY A 233 21.90 -6.16 -12.19
C GLY A 233 23.00 -5.88 -11.18
N THR A 234 23.44 -4.62 -11.15
CA THR A 234 24.49 -4.13 -10.25
C THR A 234 23.97 -3.75 -8.85
N LYS A 235 22.68 -3.82 -8.62
CA LYS A 235 22.05 -3.47 -7.34
C LYS A 235 21.87 -4.70 -6.47
N LEU A 236 22.12 -4.57 -5.16
CA LEU A 236 21.68 -5.53 -4.18
C LEU A 236 20.23 -5.20 -3.81
N ILE A 237 19.33 -6.12 -4.08
CA ILE A 237 17.88 -5.96 -3.82
C ILE A 237 17.42 -7.15 -3.00
N PRO A 238 17.33 -7.02 -1.67
CA PRO A 238 16.64 -8.01 -0.85
C PRO A 238 15.18 -8.18 -1.31
N ALA A 239 14.69 -9.41 -1.32
CA ALA A 239 13.36 -9.70 -1.84
C ALA A 239 12.56 -10.61 -0.90
N ASP A 240 11.31 -10.25 -0.67
CA ASP A 240 10.32 -11.08 0.01
C ASP A 240 9.40 -11.72 -1.03
N PHE A 241 9.34 -13.04 -1.04
CA PHE A 241 8.44 -13.81 -1.86
C PHE A 241 7.32 -14.38 -1.00
N LEU A 242 6.07 -14.08 -1.36
CA LEU A 242 4.89 -14.45 -0.59
C LEU A 242 4.08 -15.48 -1.38
N MET A 243 3.73 -16.62 -0.77
CA MET A 243 2.95 -17.65 -1.43
C MET A 243 2.04 -18.38 -0.45
N ALA A 244 0.88 -18.86 -0.94
CA ALA A 244 0.08 -19.88 -0.27
C ALA A 244 0.22 -21.24 -0.94
N ALA A 245 0.29 -22.31 -0.16
CA ALA A 245 0.33 -23.67 -0.68
C ALA A 245 -1.01 -24.07 -1.35
N GLU A 246 -2.13 -23.57 -0.81
CA GLU A 246 -3.47 -23.81 -1.32
C GLU A 246 -4.03 -22.57 -2.03
N SER A 247 -4.50 -22.76 -3.28
CA SER A 247 -5.24 -21.73 -4.01
C SER A 247 -6.72 -21.70 -3.63
N HIS A 248 -7.32 -20.51 -3.67
CA HIS A 248 -8.78 -20.38 -3.64
C HIS A 248 -9.45 -20.89 -4.93
N ASN A 249 -8.68 -20.97 -6.01
CA ASN A 249 -9.15 -21.38 -7.33
C ASN A 249 -8.29 -22.54 -7.86
N PRO A 250 -8.58 -23.81 -7.49
CA PRO A 250 -7.78 -24.96 -7.89
C PRO A 250 -8.04 -25.36 -9.34
N VAL A 251 -7.69 -24.47 -10.28
CA VAL A 251 -7.88 -24.69 -11.72
C VAL A 251 -7.09 -25.91 -12.20
N GLU A 252 -7.69 -26.71 -13.08
CA GLU A 252 -7.10 -27.93 -13.64
C GLU A 252 -6.49 -28.86 -12.58
N GLY A 253 -7.24 -29.15 -11.52
CA GLY A 253 -6.76 -30.00 -10.44
C GLY A 253 -5.50 -29.49 -9.75
N GLY A 254 -5.34 -28.15 -9.66
CA GLY A 254 -4.23 -27.49 -9.01
C GLY A 254 -2.96 -27.40 -9.86
N LYS A 255 -3.02 -27.65 -11.17
CA LYS A 255 -1.87 -27.53 -12.06
C LYS A 255 -1.24 -26.14 -12.03
N HIS A 256 -2.09 -25.08 -12.09
CA HIS A 256 -1.62 -23.69 -12.02
C HIS A 256 -0.86 -23.41 -10.72
N GLN A 257 -1.38 -23.89 -9.57
CA GLN A 257 -0.73 -23.70 -8.26
C GLN A 257 0.62 -24.41 -8.20
N ARG A 258 0.72 -25.63 -8.73
CA ARG A 258 2.01 -26.35 -8.77
C ARG A 258 3.04 -25.65 -9.66
N MET A 259 2.63 -25.09 -10.81
CA MET A 259 3.51 -24.32 -11.69
C MET A 259 3.96 -23.02 -11.00
N LEU A 260 3.07 -22.34 -10.31
CA LEU A 260 3.37 -21.13 -9.54
C LEU A 260 4.35 -21.44 -8.40
N ALA A 261 4.13 -22.53 -7.66
CA ALA A 261 5.01 -23.00 -6.60
C ALA A 261 6.42 -23.36 -7.13
N ALA A 262 6.50 -24.02 -8.27
CA ALA A 262 7.78 -24.31 -8.91
C ALA A 262 8.57 -23.03 -9.22
N ASN A 263 7.90 -21.96 -9.71
CA ASN A 263 8.52 -20.66 -9.93
C ASN A 263 8.95 -20.00 -8.61
N PHE A 264 8.12 -20.01 -7.59
CA PHE A 264 8.44 -19.45 -6.26
C PHE A 264 9.73 -20.08 -5.70
N LEU A 265 9.84 -21.40 -5.72
CA LEU A 265 11.00 -22.14 -5.24
C LEU A 265 12.23 -21.90 -6.13
N ALA A 266 12.07 -22.00 -7.46
CA ALA A 266 13.16 -21.86 -8.41
C ALA A 266 13.77 -20.44 -8.41
N GLN A 267 12.96 -19.38 -8.22
CA GLN A 267 13.49 -18.01 -8.17
C GLN A 267 14.34 -17.78 -6.92
N SER A 268 13.91 -18.28 -5.76
CA SER A 268 14.71 -18.21 -4.53
C SER A 268 16.02 -18.98 -4.66
N GLU A 269 15.98 -20.19 -5.22
CA GLU A 269 17.18 -21.01 -5.45
C GLU A 269 18.14 -20.32 -6.45
N ALA A 270 17.62 -19.84 -7.57
CA ALA A 270 18.44 -19.20 -8.60
C ALA A 270 19.13 -17.91 -8.09
N LEU A 271 18.43 -17.11 -7.29
CA LEU A 271 19.00 -15.90 -6.67
C LEU A 271 20.07 -16.24 -5.64
N MET A 272 19.88 -17.29 -4.86
CA MET A 272 20.84 -17.75 -3.85
C MET A 272 22.09 -18.37 -4.47
N VAL A 273 21.90 -19.33 -5.38
CA VAL A 273 23.00 -20.16 -5.91
C VAL A 273 23.71 -19.51 -7.11
N GLY A 274 22.95 -18.91 -8.03
CA GLY A 274 23.46 -18.38 -9.29
C GLY A 274 23.91 -19.48 -10.25
N LYS A 275 24.75 -19.11 -11.25
CA LYS A 275 25.39 -20.01 -12.22
C LYS A 275 26.76 -19.48 -12.55
N THR A 276 27.79 -20.27 -12.29
CA THR A 276 29.19 -19.88 -12.51
C THR A 276 29.59 -19.88 -14.00
N PRO A 277 30.62 -19.15 -14.42
CA PRO A 277 31.18 -19.21 -15.78
C PRO A 277 31.56 -20.63 -16.22
N ALA A 278 32.10 -21.45 -15.30
CA ALA A 278 32.45 -22.84 -15.59
C ALA A 278 31.23 -23.70 -15.94
N GLN A 279 30.13 -23.54 -15.20
CA GLN A 279 28.86 -24.22 -15.50
C GLN A 279 28.29 -23.77 -16.85
N VAL A 280 28.34 -22.46 -17.14
CA VAL A 280 27.87 -21.92 -18.44
C VAL A 280 28.68 -22.49 -19.60
N LYS A 281 30.00 -22.60 -19.47
CA LYS A 281 30.89 -23.24 -20.50
C LYS A 281 30.56 -24.72 -20.65
N ALA A 282 30.38 -25.44 -19.56
CA ALA A 282 30.03 -26.86 -19.57
C ALA A 282 28.66 -27.15 -20.26
N GLU A 283 27.75 -26.17 -20.27
CA GLU A 283 26.50 -26.23 -21.02
C GLU A 283 26.64 -25.94 -22.53
N GLY A 284 27.88 -25.68 -23.03
CA GLY A 284 28.16 -25.44 -24.43
C GLY A 284 27.87 -24.00 -24.90
N ALA A 285 27.88 -23.04 -24.02
CA ALA A 285 27.77 -21.65 -24.41
C ALA A 285 29.00 -21.16 -25.18
N ALA A 286 28.80 -20.37 -26.25
CA ALA A 286 29.88 -19.71 -26.96
C ALA A 286 30.67 -18.78 -26.03
N GLU A 287 31.97 -18.65 -26.19
CA GLU A 287 32.86 -17.96 -25.23
C GLU A 287 32.41 -16.51 -25.00
N GLU A 288 31.98 -15.80 -26.02
CA GLU A 288 31.47 -14.43 -25.95
C GLU A 288 30.18 -14.30 -25.15
N LEU A 289 29.43 -15.39 -24.97
CA LEU A 289 28.15 -15.41 -24.20
C LEU A 289 28.35 -15.87 -22.75
N VAL A 290 29.51 -16.37 -22.37
CA VAL A 290 29.73 -16.92 -21.03
C VAL A 290 29.45 -15.88 -19.95
N ALA A 291 30.01 -14.68 -20.07
CA ALA A 291 29.77 -13.60 -19.11
C ALA A 291 28.28 -13.18 -19.05
N HIS A 292 27.62 -13.13 -20.20
CA HIS A 292 26.20 -12.76 -20.29
C HIS A 292 25.24 -13.79 -19.68
N LYS A 293 25.62 -15.05 -19.66
CA LYS A 293 24.83 -16.16 -19.10
C LYS A 293 25.23 -16.56 -17.68
N THR A 294 26.20 -15.86 -17.10
CA THR A 294 26.62 -16.04 -15.70
C THR A 294 25.66 -15.34 -14.76
N PHE A 295 25.31 -16.00 -13.67
CA PHE A 295 24.47 -15.44 -12.60
C PHE A 295 25.28 -15.42 -11.31
N LEU A 296 25.42 -14.26 -10.69
CA LEU A 296 26.30 -14.07 -9.54
C LEU A 296 25.86 -14.87 -8.31
N GLY A 297 24.56 -15.10 -8.14
CA GLY A 297 24.03 -15.68 -6.91
C GLY A 297 24.22 -14.75 -5.71
N ASN A 298 24.11 -15.32 -4.51
CA ASN A 298 24.23 -14.60 -3.23
C ASN A 298 23.32 -13.35 -3.16
N ARG A 299 22.13 -13.47 -3.73
CA ARG A 299 21.04 -12.45 -3.70
C ARG A 299 20.06 -12.86 -2.62
N PRO A 300 19.89 -12.05 -1.55
CA PRO A 300 19.10 -12.44 -0.40
C PRO A 300 17.59 -12.45 -0.71
N THR A 301 16.91 -13.52 -0.27
CA THR A 301 15.47 -13.64 -0.34
C THR A 301 14.89 -14.11 0.99
N THR A 302 13.70 -13.63 1.33
CA THR A 302 12.86 -14.16 2.40
C THR A 302 11.64 -14.84 1.77
N SER A 303 11.42 -16.12 2.07
CA SER A 303 10.26 -16.86 1.59
C SER A 303 9.21 -16.96 2.69
N ILE A 304 8.03 -16.38 2.46
CA ILE A 304 6.87 -16.46 3.34
C ILE A 304 5.86 -17.39 2.70
N LEU A 305 5.75 -18.61 3.26
CA LEU A 305 4.83 -19.65 2.81
C LEU A 305 3.71 -19.84 3.81
N ALA A 306 2.50 -19.48 3.40
CA ALA A 306 1.28 -19.76 4.15
C ALA A 306 0.59 -21.03 3.65
N GLN A 307 -0.29 -21.64 4.45
CA GLN A 307 -1.15 -22.71 3.93
C GLN A 307 -2.15 -22.12 2.92
N LYS A 308 -2.86 -21.06 3.30
CA LYS A 308 -3.85 -20.36 2.48
C LYS A 308 -3.97 -18.91 2.94
N PHE A 309 -4.21 -17.97 2.03
CA PHE A 309 -4.49 -16.59 2.42
C PHE A 309 -5.95 -16.45 2.86
N THR A 310 -6.19 -16.75 4.14
CA THR A 310 -7.45 -16.55 4.84
C THR A 310 -7.51 -15.14 5.45
N PRO A 311 -8.67 -14.68 5.97
CA PRO A 311 -8.74 -13.44 6.74
C PRO A 311 -7.71 -13.41 7.89
N SER A 312 -7.58 -14.49 8.67
CA SER A 312 -6.59 -14.58 9.74
C SER A 312 -5.15 -14.52 9.23
N THR A 313 -4.82 -15.24 8.16
CA THR A 313 -3.47 -15.21 7.58
C THR A 313 -3.11 -13.83 7.05
N LEU A 314 -4.05 -13.14 6.38
CA LEU A 314 -3.81 -11.79 5.90
C LEU A 314 -3.64 -10.80 7.06
N GLY A 315 -4.43 -10.92 8.12
CA GLY A 315 -4.28 -10.12 9.33
C GLY A 315 -2.89 -10.26 9.94
N ALA A 316 -2.43 -11.51 10.10
CA ALA A 316 -1.09 -11.79 10.60
C ALA A 316 0.02 -11.25 9.67
N LEU A 317 -0.15 -11.34 8.35
CA LEU A 317 0.81 -10.85 7.36
C LEU A 317 0.94 -9.32 7.37
N ILE A 318 -0.17 -8.59 7.44
CA ILE A 318 -0.15 -7.13 7.56
C ILE A 318 0.57 -6.72 8.83
N THR A 319 0.21 -7.31 9.97
CA THR A 319 0.80 -6.99 11.26
C THR A 319 2.29 -7.40 11.33
N TYR A 320 2.69 -8.46 10.63
CA TYR A 320 4.12 -8.78 10.45
C TYR A 320 4.88 -7.58 9.87
N TYR A 321 4.41 -6.99 8.77
CA TYR A 321 5.08 -5.84 8.17
C TYR A 321 4.95 -4.55 8.99
N GLU A 322 3.87 -4.38 9.75
CA GLU A 322 3.75 -3.28 10.72
C GLU A 322 4.85 -3.38 11.79
N HIS A 323 5.10 -4.57 12.33
CA HIS A 323 6.16 -4.80 13.31
C HIS A 323 7.57 -4.77 12.72
N VAL A 324 7.77 -5.18 11.46
CA VAL A 324 9.03 -4.97 10.72
C VAL A 324 9.33 -3.48 10.66
N THR A 325 8.36 -2.68 10.20
CA THR A 325 8.47 -1.21 10.09
C THR A 325 8.74 -0.56 11.44
N PHE A 326 8.07 -1.01 12.50
CA PHE A 326 8.31 -0.56 13.88
C PHE A 326 9.74 -0.89 14.34
N THR A 327 10.21 -2.10 14.09
CA THR A 327 11.55 -2.55 14.46
C THR A 327 12.64 -1.73 13.78
N GLU A 328 12.51 -1.52 12.47
CA GLU A 328 13.38 -0.64 11.69
C GLU A 328 13.45 0.77 12.30
N GLY A 329 12.28 1.40 12.51
CA GLY A 329 12.19 2.74 13.06
C GLY A 329 12.77 2.85 14.48
N ALA A 330 12.63 1.80 15.29
CA ALA A 330 13.23 1.73 16.63
C ALA A 330 14.75 1.67 16.57
N ILE A 331 15.32 0.86 15.67
CA ILE A 331 16.77 0.73 15.48
C ILE A 331 17.38 2.03 14.94
N TRP A 332 16.75 2.63 13.92
CA TRP A 332 17.16 3.92 13.35
C TRP A 332 16.88 5.12 14.26
N ASN A 333 16.21 4.91 15.38
CA ASN A 333 15.83 5.96 16.33
C ASN A 333 15.06 7.11 15.67
N ILE A 334 14.16 6.81 14.74
CA ILE A 334 13.35 7.78 14.00
C ILE A 334 11.89 7.74 14.47
N ASN A 335 11.11 8.77 14.16
CA ASN A 335 9.67 8.78 14.44
C ASN A 335 8.87 8.23 13.24
N SER A 336 8.47 6.95 13.34
CA SER A 336 7.77 6.24 12.27
C SER A 336 6.28 6.63 12.14
N PHE A 337 5.69 7.36 13.09
CA PHE A 337 4.24 7.56 13.21
C PHE A 337 3.75 8.96 12.85
N ASP A 338 4.61 9.78 12.25
CA ASP A 338 4.24 11.07 11.64
C ASP A 338 4.51 11.06 10.13
N GLN A 339 4.16 12.15 9.44
CA GLN A 339 4.35 12.35 8.00
C GLN A 339 4.51 13.83 7.62
N TRP A 340 5.36 14.58 8.31
CA TRP A 340 5.58 16.01 8.06
C TRP A 340 6.01 16.32 6.62
N GLY A 341 6.66 15.38 5.94
CA GLY A 341 7.14 15.53 4.56
C GLY A 341 6.07 15.83 3.52
N VAL A 342 4.79 15.53 3.81
CA VAL A 342 3.68 15.78 2.88
C VAL A 342 3.01 17.14 3.10
N GLU A 343 3.33 17.88 4.17
CA GLU A 343 2.59 19.11 4.54
C GLU A 343 2.96 20.32 3.68
N LEU A 344 4.24 20.48 3.31
CA LEU A 344 4.70 21.60 2.48
C LEU A 344 4.01 21.59 1.11
N GLY A 345 3.95 20.43 0.46
CA GLY A 345 3.29 20.30 -0.84
C GLY A 345 1.81 20.68 -0.79
N LYS A 346 1.08 20.27 0.26
CA LYS A 346 -0.32 20.63 0.46
C LYS A 346 -0.52 22.14 0.64
N ALA A 347 0.35 22.79 1.43
CA ALA A 347 0.30 24.24 1.62
C ALA A 347 0.53 25.02 0.32
N LEU A 348 1.54 24.60 -0.46
CA LEU A 348 1.82 25.20 -1.78
C LEU A 348 0.67 24.96 -2.77
N ALA A 349 0.13 23.75 -2.81
CA ALA A 349 -0.99 23.39 -3.70
C ALA A 349 -2.23 24.27 -3.45
N LYS A 350 -2.54 24.57 -2.18
CA LYS A 350 -3.66 25.45 -1.83
C LYS A 350 -3.48 26.87 -2.38
N ASN A 351 -2.27 27.41 -2.33
CA ASN A 351 -1.97 28.73 -2.87
C ASN A 351 -2.09 28.74 -4.40
N ILE A 352 -1.46 27.76 -5.06
CA ILE A 352 -1.51 27.60 -6.52
C ILE A 352 -2.94 27.40 -7.02
N GLN A 353 -3.76 26.63 -6.30
CA GLN A 353 -5.18 26.45 -6.64
C GLN A 353 -5.92 27.79 -6.68
N SER A 354 -5.73 28.65 -5.67
CA SER A 354 -6.32 29.98 -5.65
C SER A 354 -5.87 30.84 -6.85
N GLU A 355 -4.62 30.72 -7.26
CA GLU A 355 -4.09 31.43 -8.43
C GLU A 355 -4.63 30.89 -9.76
N LEU A 356 -4.95 29.60 -9.85
CA LEU A 356 -5.61 29.01 -11.01
C LEU A 356 -7.07 29.45 -11.15
N GLU A 357 -7.73 29.83 -10.04
CA GLU A 357 -9.11 30.30 -10.00
C GLU A 357 -9.25 31.82 -10.22
N THR A 358 -8.15 32.54 -10.18
CA THR A 358 -8.12 34.03 -10.34
C THR A 358 -7.42 34.45 -11.61
N ALA A 359 -7.92 35.52 -12.25
CA ALA A 359 -7.22 36.15 -13.38
C ALA A 359 -5.97 36.92 -12.88
N GLY A 360 -4.85 36.80 -13.60
CA GLY A 360 -3.64 37.56 -13.35
C GLY A 360 -2.36 36.71 -13.30
N GLU A 361 -1.22 37.39 -13.21
CA GLU A 361 0.08 36.78 -12.99
C GLU A 361 0.17 36.31 -11.54
N GLY A 362 0.51 35.06 -11.33
CA GLY A 362 0.63 34.44 -9.98
C GLY A 362 1.71 35.09 -9.14
N ALA A 363 1.57 35.00 -7.81
CA ALA A 363 2.53 35.54 -6.86
C ALA A 363 3.84 34.74 -6.88
N ASN A 364 4.91 35.38 -6.49
CA ASN A 364 6.29 34.92 -6.18
C ASN A 364 6.56 33.38 -6.14
N HIS A 365 6.47 32.73 -7.28
CA HIS A 365 6.97 31.38 -7.49
C HIS A 365 8.35 31.42 -8.16
N ASP A 366 9.08 30.32 -8.08
CA ASP A 366 10.26 30.12 -8.91
C ASP A 366 9.89 30.11 -10.40
N SER A 367 10.90 30.31 -11.26
CA SER A 367 10.69 30.46 -12.71
C SER A 367 10.03 29.22 -13.36
N SER A 368 10.29 28.03 -12.85
CA SER A 368 9.68 26.78 -13.36
C SER A 368 8.20 26.73 -13.01
N THR A 369 7.84 26.95 -11.76
CA THR A 369 6.45 26.96 -11.30
C THR A 369 5.64 28.04 -11.98
N SER A 370 6.17 29.27 -12.10
CA SER A 370 5.52 30.37 -12.81
C SER A 370 5.27 30.04 -14.29
N GLY A 371 6.29 29.52 -14.98
CA GLY A 371 6.16 29.11 -16.37
C GLY A 371 5.12 28.01 -16.60
N LEU A 372 5.08 26.99 -15.71
CA LEU A 372 4.10 25.91 -15.78
C LEU A 372 2.68 26.40 -15.49
N LEU A 373 2.51 27.31 -14.53
CA LEU A 373 1.21 27.89 -14.19
C LEU A 373 0.63 28.67 -15.38
N LEU A 374 1.43 29.53 -16.01
CA LEU A 374 1.02 30.27 -17.23
C LEU A 374 0.69 29.32 -18.40
N ALA A 375 1.53 28.31 -18.62
CA ALA A 375 1.30 27.32 -19.66
C ALA A 375 0.01 26.50 -19.42
N PHE A 376 -0.27 26.15 -18.17
CA PHE A 376 -1.50 25.44 -17.80
C PHE A 376 -2.72 26.33 -18.04
N LYS A 377 -2.73 27.57 -17.54
CA LYS A 377 -3.84 28.52 -17.78
C LYS A 377 -4.14 28.67 -19.27
N ALA A 378 -3.10 28.89 -20.08
CA ALA A 378 -3.25 29.05 -21.53
C ALA A 378 -3.85 27.78 -22.19
N LYS A 379 -3.39 26.59 -21.82
CA LYS A 379 -3.89 25.31 -22.39
C LYS A 379 -5.29 24.95 -21.91
N ALA A 380 -5.65 25.32 -20.69
CA ALA A 380 -6.95 25.07 -20.10
C ALA A 380 -7.98 26.16 -20.41
N ASN A 381 -7.59 27.22 -21.17
CA ASN A 381 -8.42 28.40 -21.46
C ASN A 381 -8.93 29.10 -20.19
N LEU A 382 -8.12 29.12 -19.13
CA LEU A 382 -8.38 29.85 -17.92
C LEU A 382 -7.82 31.26 -18.08
N SER A 383 -8.68 32.25 -18.04
CA SER A 383 -8.33 33.70 -18.17
C SER A 383 -7.97 34.31 -16.82
#